data_31a3799a00ca7e4f39e157624fed4f60
#
_entry.id   31a3799a00ca7e4f39e157624fed4f60
#
_cell.length_a   1.000
_cell.length_b   1.000
_cell.length_c   1.000
_cell.angle_alpha   90.00
_cell.angle_beta   90.00
_cell.angle_gamma   90.00
#
_symmetry.space_group_name_H-M   'P 1'
#
loop_
_entity.id
_entity.type
_entity.pdbx_description
1 polymer ?
#
loop_
_entity_poly.entity_id
_entity_poly.type
_entity_poly.pdbx_seq_one_letter_code
_entity_poly.pdbx_strand_id
1 'polypeptide(L)'
;MVFDLIFGREREEEEDKESFVEIEKTGEEGKKVQIRVESLEEYADTERVQKLVREGNIIFLKIKPLKDKDLGELKRAVAKIKKTIVAMNGDIVGVDENYIIVTPDFARVYRGEATSQV
;
A
#
# COMPACT_ATOMS: atom_id res chain seq x y z
N MET A 1 -5.42 -5.65 16.35
CA MET A 1 -4.82 -5.73 16.16
C MET A 1 -3.80 -5.37 16.53
N VAL A 2 -3.49 -5.29 16.51
CA VAL A 2 -2.50 -5.07 16.85
C VAL A 2 -2.03 -3.99 16.61
N PHE A 3 -2.30 -3.43 16.09
CA PHE A 3 -1.91 -2.46 15.83
C PHE A 3 -2.43 -1.55 16.44
N ASP A 4 -3.33 -1.43 16.61
CA ASP A 4 -3.84 -0.64 17.22
C ASP A 4 -3.70 -0.64 18.40
N LEU A 5 -3.52 -1.42 18.59
CA LEU A 5 -3.27 -1.52 19.59
C LEU A 5 -2.16 -1.16 19.86
N ILE A 6 -1.79 -1.23 19.24
CA ILE A 6 -0.61 -0.99 19.48
C ILE A 6 -0.44 0.27 19.29
N PHE A 7 -1.23 0.80 18.92
CA PHE A 7 -1.14 1.93 18.84
C PHE A 7 -1.90 2.65 19.42
N GLY A 8 -2.73 2.44 19.68
CA GLY A 8 -3.26 2.88 20.17
C GLY A 8 -3.52 3.62 20.79
N ARG A 9 -3.58 3.62 20.93
CA ARG A 9 -3.65 4.08 21.36
C ARG A 9 -3.53 4.84 21.54
N GLU A 10 -3.57 4.98 21.27
CA GLU A 10 -3.33 5.41 21.22
C GLU A 10 -3.39 6.18 21.37
N ARG A 11 -3.67 6.42 21.39
CA ARG A 11 -3.58 6.91 21.32
C ARG A 11 -3.81 7.73 21.63
N GLU A 12 -4.06 7.90 21.65
CA GLU A 12 -4.07 8.40 21.79
C GLU A 12 -4.13 9.13 21.91
N GLU A 13 -4.21 9.42 21.83
CA GLU A 13 -4.00 9.90 21.79
C GLU A 13 -3.82 10.70 21.80
N GLU A 14 -3.85 11.01 21.70
CA GLU A 14 -3.45 11.53 21.61
C GLU A 14 -2.97 12.05 21.83
N GLU A 15 -2.82 12.13 21.86
CA GLU A 15 -2.17 12.40 22.02
C GLU A 15 -1.68 12.58 21.95
N ASP A 16 -1.65 12.46 21.72
CA ASP A 16 -0.96 12.56 21.50
C ASP A 16 -0.78 13.03 20.93
N LYS A 17 -0.91 13.22 20.55
CA LYS A 17 -0.67 13.69 19.80
C LYS A 17 0.04 14.58 19.66
N GLU A 18 0.19 15.10 19.90
CA GLU A 18 0.79 16.10 19.91
C GLU A 18 2.16 16.12 19.82
N SER A 19 2.59 15.47 20.34
CA SER A 19 3.93 15.49 20.37
C SER A 19 4.40 15.11 19.04
N PHE A 20 4.05 14.12 18.56
CA PHE A 20 4.63 13.74 17.39
C PHE A 20 4.25 14.55 16.28
N VAL A 21 3.45 15.32 16.50
CA VAL A 21 3.08 16.12 15.53
C VAL A 21 4.09 16.96 15.00
N GLU A 22 4.91 17.46 15.75
CA GLU A 22 5.79 18.32 15.25
C GLU A 22 6.66 17.75 14.32
N ILE A 23 6.72 16.59 14.31
CA ILE A 23 7.57 16.06 13.47
C ILE A 23 7.31 16.40 12.10
N GLU A 24 6.19 16.33 11.77
CA GLU A 24 5.95 16.53 10.51
C GLU A 24 6.17 17.79 9.99
N LYS A 25 6.36 18.61 10.68
CA LYS A 25 6.48 19.82 10.23
C LYS A 25 7.63 19.97 9.49
N THR A 26 8.23 19.16 9.35
CA THR A 26 9.39 19.39 8.77
C THR A 26 9.09 19.42 7.38
N GLY A 27 9.70 19.66 6.77
CA GLY A 27 9.60 19.58 5.55
C GLY A 27 8.50 19.62 4.80
N GLU A 28 8.27 19.07 3.89
CA GLU A 28 7.29 19.06 3.16
C GLU A 28 6.29 19.44 3.67
N GLU A 29 6.42 20.09 4.37
CA GLU A 29 5.49 20.61 4.89
C GLU A 29 4.62 19.77 5.46
N GLY A 30 5.01 18.94 6.14
CA GLY A 30 4.14 18.20 6.89
C GLY A 30 3.41 17.12 6.16
N LYS A 31 3.75 16.90 4.94
CA LYS A 31 3.09 15.90 4.27
C LYS A 31 3.61 14.59 4.65
N LYS A 32 2.80 13.68 5.10
CA LYS A 32 3.22 12.35 5.44
C LYS A 32 2.74 11.38 4.42
N VAL A 33 3.52 10.34 4.16
CA VAL A 33 3.14 9.31 3.24
C VAL A 33 2.15 8.41 3.95
N GLN A 34 1.05 8.11 3.32
CA GLN A 34 0.07 7.25 3.94
C GLN A 34 0.14 5.86 3.39
N ILE A 35 -0.07 4.88 4.25
CA ILE A 35 -0.17 3.50 3.84
C ILE A 35 -1.65 3.19 3.93
N ARG A 36 -2.26 2.88 2.81
CA ARG A 36 -3.68 2.62 2.78
C ARG A 36 -3.94 1.14 2.60
N VAL A 37 -4.87 0.60 3.36
CA VAL A 37 -5.25 -0.78 3.22
C VAL A 37 -6.51 -0.79 2.36
N GLU A 38 -6.44 -1.43 1.21
CA GLU A 38 -7.54 -1.44 0.27
C GLU A 38 -7.87 -2.87 -0.13
N SER A 39 -9.04 -3.09 -0.68
CA SER A 39 -9.44 -4.41 -1.14
C SER A 39 -9.71 -4.39 -2.62
N LEU A 40 -9.34 -5.45 -3.31
CA LEU A 40 -9.60 -5.57 -4.73
C LEU A 40 -10.71 -6.59 -4.86
N GLU A 41 -11.90 -6.13 -5.21
CA GLU A 41 -13.05 -7.01 -5.30
C GLU A 41 -13.51 -7.21 -6.73
N GLU A 42 -13.21 -6.28 -7.61
CA GLU A 42 -13.55 -6.40 -9.01
C GLU A 42 -12.49 -5.73 -9.83
N TYR A 43 -12.48 -6.03 -11.11
CA TYR A 43 -11.49 -5.44 -12.01
C TYR A 43 -11.55 -3.92 -12.01
N ALA A 44 -12.74 -3.38 -11.90
CA ALA A 44 -12.90 -1.93 -11.92
C ALA A 44 -12.16 -1.25 -10.76
N ASP A 45 -11.91 -1.97 -9.68
CA ASP A 45 -11.22 -1.39 -8.54
C ASP A 45 -9.76 -1.05 -8.87
N THR A 46 -9.22 -1.56 -9.98
CA THR A 46 -7.86 -1.24 -10.36
C THR A 46 -7.67 0.24 -10.56
N GLU A 47 -8.71 0.94 -11.03
CA GLU A 47 -8.56 2.35 -11.27
C GLU A 47 -8.42 3.13 -9.98
N ARG A 48 -9.14 2.71 -8.93
CA ARG A 48 -9.01 3.36 -7.65
C ARG A 48 -7.61 3.16 -7.10
N VAL A 49 -7.08 1.94 -7.22
CA VAL A 49 -5.75 1.64 -6.71
C VAL A 49 -4.72 2.48 -7.47
N GLN A 50 -4.83 2.56 -8.78
CA GLN A 50 -3.88 3.33 -9.57
C GLN A 50 -3.92 4.80 -9.19
N LYS A 51 -5.13 5.32 -8.96
CA LYS A 51 -5.26 6.71 -8.60
C LYS A 51 -4.61 6.98 -7.25
N LEU A 52 -4.84 6.09 -6.28
CA LEU A 52 -4.28 6.29 -4.96
C LEU A 52 -2.76 6.24 -4.98
N VAL A 53 -2.17 5.39 -5.79
CA VAL A 53 -0.72 5.33 -5.87
C VAL A 53 -0.20 6.60 -6.54
N ARG A 54 -0.88 7.12 -7.56
CA ARG A 54 -0.44 8.34 -8.19
C ARG A 54 -0.51 9.53 -7.24
N GLU A 55 -1.39 9.44 -6.25
CA GLU A 55 -1.51 10.50 -5.27
C GLU A 55 -0.45 10.38 -4.17
N GLY A 56 0.41 9.39 -4.26
CA GLY A 56 1.50 9.26 -3.31
C GLY A 56 1.26 8.31 -2.17
N ASN A 57 0.27 7.45 -2.26
CA ASN A 57 0.00 6.49 -1.19
C ASN A 57 0.68 5.17 -1.46
N ILE A 58 1.06 4.50 -0.38
CA ILE A 58 1.54 3.14 -0.46
C ILE A 58 0.30 2.28 -0.18
N ILE A 59 0.03 1.30 -1.01
CA ILE A 59 -1.18 0.51 -0.89
C ILE A 59 -0.89 -0.91 -0.44
N PHE A 60 -1.53 -1.32 0.65
CA PHE A 60 -1.45 -2.70 1.09
C PHE A 60 -2.76 -3.29 0.58
N LEU A 61 -2.72 -4.00 -0.50
CA LEU A 61 -3.92 -4.41 -1.23
C LEU A 61 -4.28 -5.85 -0.97
N LYS A 62 -5.51 -6.06 -0.47
CA LYS A 62 -5.98 -7.39 -0.22
C LYS A 62 -6.58 -7.91 -1.51
N ILE A 63 -6.05 -8.97 -2.06
CA ILE A 63 -6.52 -9.49 -3.34
C ILE A 63 -7.40 -10.72 -3.18
N LYS A 64 -7.53 -11.24 -1.96
CA LYS A 64 -8.31 -12.43 -1.74
C LYS A 64 -9.75 -12.35 -2.22
N PRO A 65 -10.47 -11.26 -2.03
CA PRO A 65 -11.85 -11.23 -2.48
C PRO A 65 -11.99 -11.52 -3.98
N LEU A 66 -11.16 -10.90 -4.80
CA LEU A 66 -11.26 -11.13 -6.22
C LEU A 66 -10.67 -12.48 -6.59
N LYS A 67 -9.65 -12.92 -5.85
CA LYS A 67 -9.05 -14.19 -6.11
C LYS A 67 -10.06 -15.31 -5.93
N ASP A 68 -10.86 -15.25 -4.87
CA ASP A 68 -11.86 -16.25 -4.62
C ASP A 68 -13.02 -16.19 -5.60
N LYS A 69 -13.27 -15.00 -6.12
CA LYS A 69 -14.39 -14.82 -7.01
C LYS A 69 -14.05 -15.24 -8.43
N ASP A 70 -12.91 -14.82 -8.92
CA ASP A 70 -12.53 -15.08 -10.30
C ASP A 70 -11.03 -14.90 -10.45
N LEU A 71 -10.29 -15.98 -10.45
CA LEU A 71 -8.84 -15.91 -10.54
C LEU A 71 -8.38 -15.29 -11.85
N GLY A 72 -9.08 -15.55 -12.94
CA GLY A 72 -8.71 -14.97 -14.22
C GLY A 72 -8.85 -13.45 -14.20
N GLU A 73 -9.91 -12.97 -13.58
CA GLU A 73 -10.12 -11.54 -13.46
C GLU A 73 -9.03 -10.95 -12.57
N LEU A 74 -8.63 -11.66 -11.51
CA LEU A 74 -7.58 -11.17 -10.65
C LEU A 74 -6.27 -11.04 -11.43
N LYS A 75 -5.95 -12.01 -12.26
CA LYS A 75 -4.72 -11.94 -13.02
C LYS A 75 -4.71 -10.74 -13.94
N ARG A 76 -5.84 -10.45 -14.56
CA ARG A 76 -5.92 -9.29 -15.44
C ARG A 76 -5.81 -8.00 -14.66
N ALA A 77 -6.43 -7.97 -13.48
CA ALA A 77 -6.41 -6.78 -12.64
C ALA A 77 -4.98 -6.49 -12.16
N VAL A 78 -4.27 -7.52 -11.69
CA VAL A 78 -2.92 -7.33 -11.21
C VAL A 78 -2.00 -6.94 -12.37
N ALA A 79 -2.20 -7.50 -13.55
CA ALA A 79 -1.38 -7.14 -14.69
C ALA A 79 -1.58 -5.66 -15.06
N LYS A 80 -2.82 -5.18 -14.94
CA LYS A 80 -3.09 -3.79 -15.25
C LYS A 80 -2.42 -2.88 -14.24
N ILE A 81 -2.52 -3.21 -12.96
CA ILE A 81 -1.89 -2.41 -11.92
C ILE A 81 -0.38 -2.43 -12.11
N LYS A 82 0.20 -3.60 -12.37
CA LYS A 82 1.62 -3.71 -12.50
C LYS A 82 2.13 -2.87 -13.67
N LYS A 83 1.41 -2.86 -14.77
CA LYS A 83 1.84 -2.09 -15.92
C LYS A 83 1.92 -0.61 -15.57
N THR A 84 0.92 -0.10 -14.86
CA THR A 84 0.92 1.30 -14.48
C THR A 84 2.04 1.59 -13.48
N ILE A 85 2.25 0.69 -12.51
CA ILE A 85 3.24 0.93 -11.49
C ILE A 85 4.65 0.91 -12.08
N VAL A 86 4.92 0.00 -12.99
CA VAL A 86 6.21 -0.04 -13.62
C VAL A 86 6.42 1.23 -14.44
N ALA A 87 5.39 1.70 -15.12
CA ALA A 87 5.51 2.90 -15.94
C ALA A 87 5.82 4.13 -15.10
N MET A 88 5.40 4.15 -13.84
CA MET A 88 5.68 5.29 -12.99
C MET A 88 6.85 5.05 -12.05
N ASN A 89 7.62 3.99 -12.30
CA ASN A 89 8.79 3.66 -11.49
C ASN A 89 8.46 3.32 -10.05
N GLY A 90 7.28 2.79 -9.80
CA GLY A 90 6.92 2.33 -8.49
C GLY A 90 7.31 0.87 -8.32
N ASP A 91 6.84 0.25 -7.27
CA ASP A 91 7.17 -1.12 -6.98
C ASP A 91 5.90 -1.90 -6.64
N ILE A 92 5.92 -3.21 -6.90
CA ILE A 92 4.78 -4.03 -6.58
C ILE A 92 5.29 -5.41 -6.20
N VAL A 93 4.87 -5.91 -5.05
CA VAL A 93 5.39 -7.15 -4.51
C VAL A 93 4.28 -7.93 -3.83
N GLY A 94 4.21 -9.24 -4.06
CA GLY A 94 3.27 -10.08 -3.35
C GLY A 94 3.80 -10.37 -1.96
N VAL A 95 2.97 -10.22 -0.95
CA VAL A 95 3.42 -10.45 0.41
C VAL A 95 3.13 -11.90 0.80
N ASP A 96 1.97 -12.39 0.42
CA ASP A 96 1.70 -13.78 0.60
C ASP A 96 0.64 -14.07 -0.45
N GLU A 97 -0.17 -15.07 -0.28
CA GLU A 97 -1.12 -15.41 -1.31
C GLU A 97 -2.27 -14.46 -1.39
N ASN A 98 -2.48 -13.64 -0.39
CA ASN A 98 -3.69 -12.81 -0.31
C ASN A 98 -3.46 -11.33 -0.37
N TYR A 99 -2.22 -10.88 -0.34
CA TYR A 99 -1.93 -9.45 -0.31
C TYR A 99 -0.79 -9.06 -1.24
N ILE A 100 -0.85 -7.85 -1.77
CA ILE A 100 0.30 -7.31 -2.48
C ILE A 100 0.53 -5.90 -1.96
N ILE A 101 1.75 -5.42 -2.04
CA ILE A 101 2.08 -4.07 -1.66
C ILE A 101 2.43 -3.33 -2.92
N VAL A 102 1.85 -2.14 -3.10
CA VAL A 102 2.07 -1.33 -4.28
C VAL A 102 2.59 0.02 -3.81
N THR A 103 3.67 0.50 -4.38
CA THR A 103 4.27 1.76 -3.94
C THR A 103 4.48 2.71 -5.09
N PRO A 104 4.50 4.02 -4.81
CA PRO A 104 4.85 5.01 -5.82
C PRO A 104 6.36 5.05 -6.00
N ASP A 105 6.85 5.97 -6.81
CA ASP A 105 8.25 5.97 -7.20
C ASP A 105 9.23 6.32 -6.09
N PHE A 106 8.77 6.92 -5.01
CA PHE A 106 9.69 7.30 -3.94
C PHE A 106 9.84 6.22 -2.88
N ALA A 107 9.24 5.05 -3.06
CA ALA A 107 9.33 3.97 -2.10
C ALA A 107 9.53 2.64 -2.80
N ARG A 108 10.20 1.74 -2.16
CA ARG A 108 10.44 0.44 -2.75
C ARG A 108 10.32 -0.59 -1.65
N VAL A 109 9.81 -1.74 -1.94
CA VAL A 109 9.65 -2.77 -0.95
C VAL A 109 10.98 -3.50 -0.77
N TYR A 110 11.46 -3.56 0.46
CA TYR A 110 12.72 -4.25 0.73
C TYR A 110 12.47 -5.75 0.66
N ARG A 111 13.19 -6.42 -0.17
CA ARG A 111 12.99 -7.86 -0.33
C ARG A 111 14.03 -8.71 0.35
N GLY A 112 15.01 -8.10 0.97
CA GLY A 112 16.05 -8.82 1.63
C GLY A 112 17.05 -9.34 0.63
N GLU A 113 18.17 -9.81 1.13
CA GLU A 113 19.17 -10.25 0.23
C GLU A 113 18.85 -11.56 -0.38
N ALA A 114 18.20 -12.41 0.34
CA ALA A 114 17.94 -13.70 -0.16
C ALA A 114 17.03 -13.71 -1.34
N THR A 115 16.18 -12.73 -1.45
CA THR A 115 15.25 -12.76 -2.53
C THR A 115 15.84 -12.33 -3.79
N SER A 116 16.98 -11.75 -3.72
CA SER A 116 17.52 -11.20 -4.90
C SER A 116 17.80 -12.23 -5.93
N GLN A 117 17.98 -13.42 -5.49
CA GLN A 117 18.31 -14.33 -6.43
C GLN A 117 17.18 -15.00 -6.98
N VAL A 118 16.09 -14.81 -6.60
CA VAL A 118 15.03 -15.55 -7.16
C VAL A 118 14.45 -14.88 -8.33
#